data_63ec771753b6984f826118f0d792e3b2
#
_entry.id   63ec771753b6984f826118f0d792e3b2
#
_cell.length_a   1.000
_cell.length_b   1.000
_cell.length_c   1.000
_cell.angle_alpha   90.00
_cell.angle_beta   90.00
_cell.angle_gamma   90.00
#
_symmetry.space_group_name_H-M   'P 1'
#
loop_
_entity.id
_entity.type
_entity.pdbx_description
1 polymer ?
#
loop_
_entity_poly.entity_id
_entity_poly.type
_entity_poly.pdbx_seq_one_letter_code
_entity_poly.pdbx_strand_id
1 'polypeptide(L)'
;MKKIDKRKKYVLVIDVETANTIIDSKFNDGLVYDIGFGVYDKKGNEYVAKSWTIKEIFDKEEELMQSAYYAWKLPRYYEELKNGTRQTMTIKGAKKYIAKVMETYNITEVYAYNAKFDKQTLDNTIRFVTKSKERYFFPYGTEIKDIWNMACCVLCTQKTFLKQNIRNDKGNFITNAERVFGYISCQSDFEEDHIGLQDVRIEAQILAKCFAQHKHMETNPYHANWRLPRKKYEEMVA
;
A
#
# COMPACT_ATOMS: atom_id res chain seq x y z
N MET A 1 -14.53 16.83 9.47
CA MET A 1 -14.54 16.03 8.21
C MET A 1 -14.97 16.94 7.05
N LYS A 2 -14.30 16.87 5.90
CA LYS A 2 -14.73 17.56 4.68
C LYS A 2 -16.10 17.02 4.26
N LYS A 3 -16.98 17.89 3.73
CA LYS A 3 -18.33 17.51 3.26
C LYS A 3 -18.18 16.51 2.09
N ILE A 4 -18.89 15.38 2.15
CA ILE A 4 -18.86 14.35 1.10
C ILE A 4 -19.66 14.86 -0.10
N ASP A 5 -19.02 14.91 -1.26
CA ASP A 5 -19.67 15.22 -2.54
C ASP A 5 -20.02 13.91 -3.25
N LYS A 6 -21.30 13.55 -3.27
CA LYS A 6 -21.81 12.31 -3.88
C LYS A 6 -21.55 12.18 -5.40
N ARG A 7 -21.16 13.28 -6.05
CA ARG A 7 -20.81 13.28 -7.50
C ARG A 7 -19.38 12.82 -7.75
N LYS A 8 -18.53 12.81 -6.69
CA LYS A 8 -17.14 12.36 -6.78
C LYS A 8 -17.04 10.86 -6.59
N LYS A 9 -16.14 10.24 -7.32
CA LYS A 9 -15.70 8.88 -7.05
C LYS A 9 -14.55 8.94 -6.06
N TYR A 10 -14.74 8.31 -4.91
CA TYR A 10 -13.72 8.14 -3.88
C TYR A 10 -13.09 6.75 -4.00
N VAL A 11 -11.83 6.66 -3.59
CA VAL A 11 -11.06 5.42 -3.51
C VAL A 11 -10.39 5.33 -2.15
N LEU A 12 -10.16 4.11 -1.69
CA LEU A 12 -9.35 3.85 -0.51
C LEU A 12 -7.95 3.44 -0.97
N VAL A 13 -6.92 4.08 -0.44
CA VAL A 13 -5.53 3.63 -0.56
C VAL A 13 -5.11 3.08 0.79
N ILE A 14 -4.42 1.94 0.80
CA ILE A 14 -3.98 1.25 2.02
C ILE A 14 -2.57 0.72 1.81
N ASP A 15 -1.78 0.79 2.86
CA ASP A 15 -0.46 0.20 2.96
C ASP A 15 -0.28 -0.45 4.32
N VAL A 16 0.49 -1.55 4.39
CA VAL A 16 0.70 -2.29 5.63
C VAL A 16 2.16 -2.65 5.85
N GLU A 17 2.59 -2.54 7.11
CA GLU A 17 3.87 -3.08 7.55
C GLU A 17 3.68 -4.44 8.25
N THR A 18 4.58 -5.37 7.96
CA THR A 18 4.45 -6.74 8.43
C THR A 18 5.66 -7.20 9.23
N ALA A 19 5.40 -7.99 10.27
CA ALA A 19 6.40 -8.81 10.91
C ALA A 19 6.50 -10.16 10.17
N ASN A 20 7.71 -10.74 10.08
CA ASN A 20 7.92 -12.01 9.43
C ASN A 20 7.12 -13.11 10.12
N THR A 21 6.71 -14.10 9.34
CA THR A 21 6.08 -15.28 9.90
C THR A 21 7.10 -16.18 10.57
N ILE A 22 6.66 -16.87 11.62
CA ILE A 22 7.36 -18.03 12.17
C ILE A 22 7.49 -19.06 11.04
N ILE A 23 8.70 -19.58 10.82
CA ILE A 23 9.10 -20.44 9.68
C ILE A 23 8.15 -21.63 9.44
N ASP A 24 7.44 -22.11 10.46
CA ASP A 24 6.48 -23.22 10.37
C ASP A 24 5.01 -22.78 10.38
N SER A 25 4.72 -21.49 10.18
CA SER A 25 3.34 -21.02 10.22
C SER A 25 2.62 -21.24 8.89
N LYS A 26 1.28 -21.38 8.97
CA LYS A 26 0.39 -21.40 7.79
C LYS A 26 0.38 -20.07 7.00
N PHE A 27 1.05 -19.04 7.53
CA PHE A 27 0.97 -17.67 7.06
C PHE A 27 2.35 -17.22 6.58
N ASN A 28 2.73 -17.59 5.36
CA ASN A 28 4.06 -17.35 4.80
C ASN A 28 4.36 -15.89 4.44
N ASP A 29 3.34 -15.01 4.47
CA ASP A 29 3.46 -13.63 3.97
C ASP A 29 3.53 -12.58 5.08
N GLY A 30 3.75 -12.99 6.31
CA GLY A 30 3.80 -12.07 7.44
C GLY A 30 2.45 -11.73 8.07
N LEU A 31 2.52 -11.11 9.24
CA LEU A 31 1.38 -10.60 9.99
C LEU A 31 1.49 -9.09 10.12
N VAL A 32 0.40 -8.40 9.88
CA VAL A 32 0.35 -6.93 9.85
C VAL A 32 0.46 -6.37 11.26
N TYR A 33 1.45 -5.50 11.49
CA TYR A 33 1.60 -4.76 12.74
C TYR A 33 1.28 -3.26 12.63
N ASP A 34 1.36 -2.68 11.42
CA ASP A 34 0.94 -1.30 11.16
C ASP A 34 0.03 -1.25 9.94
N ILE A 35 -1.05 -0.47 10.02
CA ILE A 35 -1.96 -0.20 8.91
C ILE A 35 -2.03 1.29 8.72
N GLY A 36 -1.65 1.76 7.54
CA GLY A 36 -1.98 3.09 7.02
C GLY A 36 -3.12 3.00 6.02
N PHE A 37 -4.05 3.96 6.03
CA PHE A 37 -5.04 4.08 4.97
C PHE A 37 -5.53 5.51 4.80
N GLY A 38 -6.01 5.82 3.61
CA GLY A 38 -6.61 7.10 3.31
C GLY A 38 -7.71 7.02 2.26
N VAL A 39 -8.62 7.99 2.32
CA VAL A 39 -9.67 8.19 1.31
C VAL A 39 -9.26 9.36 0.43
N TYR A 40 -9.22 9.12 -0.85
CA TYR A 40 -8.80 10.10 -1.86
C TYR A 40 -9.83 10.19 -2.99
N ASP A 41 -9.84 11.32 -3.70
CA ASP A 41 -10.47 11.39 -5.02
C ASP A 41 -9.42 11.11 -6.12
N LYS A 42 -9.85 11.00 -7.38
CA LYS A 42 -8.96 10.76 -8.52
C LYS A 42 -7.88 11.82 -8.75
N LYS A 43 -8.00 12.99 -8.11
CA LYS A 43 -7.01 14.07 -8.17
C LYS A 43 -5.99 14.00 -7.04
N GLY A 44 -6.11 13.02 -6.14
CA GLY A 44 -5.23 12.86 -4.98
C GLY A 44 -5.58 13.75 -3.78
N ASN A 45 -6.77 14.38 -3.78
CA ASN A 45 -7.21 15.14 -2.59
C ASN A 45 -7.56 14.17 -1.46
N GLU A 46 -6.93 14.38 -0.30
CA GLU A 46 -7.14 13.59 0.93
C GLU A 46 -8.40 14.04 1.67
N TYR A 47 -9.26 13.10 2.08
CA TYR A 47 -10.49 13.30 2.84
C TYR A 47 -10.45 12.67 4.23
N VAL A 48 -9.84 11.50 4.33
CA VAL A 48 -9.56 10.78 5.57
C VAL A 48 -8.15 10.22 5.43
N ALA A 49 -7.37 10.27 6.51
CA ALA A 49 -6.09 9.58 6.60
C ALA A 49 -5.85 9.16 8.05
N LYS A 50 -5.50 7.90 8.27
CA LYS A 50 -5.23 7.32 9.59
C LYS A 50 -4.22 6.19 9.49
N SER A 51 -3.50 5.97 10.59
CA SER A 51 -2.73 4.75 10.80
C SER A 51 -2.87 4.24 12.23
N TRP A 52 -2.67 2.94 12.39
CA TRP A 52 -2.69 2.28 13.69
C TRP A 52 -1.70 1.14 13.75
N THR A 53 -1.05 0.99 14.90
CA THR A 53 -0.44 -0.30 15.24
C THR A 53 -1.51 -1.33 15.59
N ILE A 54 -1.33 -2.56 15.15
CA ILE A 54 -2.28 -3.65 15.40
C ILE A 54 -1.90 -4.36 16.69
N LYS A 55 -2.74 -4.13 17.71
CA LYS A 55 -2.50 -4.56 19.09
C LYS A 55 -2.15 -6.03 19.24
N GLU A 56 -2.85 -6.90 18.50
CA GLU A 56 -2.67 -8.34 18.62
C GLU A 56 -1.31 -8.80 18.12
N ILE A 57 -0.67 -8.05 17.22
CA ILE A 57 0.65 -8.37 16.67
C ILE A 57 1.71 -7.51 17.36
N PHE A 58 1.54 -6.20 17.38
CA PHE A 58 2.53 -5.27 17.91
C PHE A 58 2.81 -5.47 19.41
N ASP A 59 1.77 -5.67 20.24
CA ASP A 59 1.90 -5.76 21.69
C ASP A 59 2.09 -7.19 22.21
N LYS A 60 1.67 -8.23 21.42
CA LYS A 60 1.59 -9.60 21.93
C LYS A 60 2.58 -10.57 21.30
N GLU A 61 3.12 -10.23 20.15
CA GLU A 61 4.02 -11.07 19.36
C GLU A 61 5.42 -10.45 19.33
N GLU A 62 6.02 -10.25 20.53
CA GLU A 62 7.30 -9.54 20.69
C GLU A 62 8.44 -10.18 19.89
N GLU A 63 8.58 -11.50 19.92
CA GLU A 63 9.59 -12.21 19.13
C GLU A 63 9.39 -12.01 17.64
N LEU A 64 8.13 -12.00 17.20
CA LEU A 64 7.78 -11.75 15.80
C LEU A 64 8.13 -10.31 15.40
N MET A 65 7.86 -9.34 16.29
CA MET A 65 8.18 -7.93 16.03
C MET A 65 9.69 -7.69 15.92
N GLN A 66 10.52 -8.40 16.70
CA GLN A 66 11.98 -8.34 16.56
C GLN A 66 12.48 -8.88 15.23
N SER A 67 11.73 -9.79 14.59
CA SER A 67 12.03 -10.35 13.27
C SER A 67 11.49 -9.52 12.10
N ALA A 68 10.76 -8.43 12.34
CA ALA A 68 10.22 -7.56 11.31
C ALA A 68 11.34 -6.96 10.45
N TYR A 69 11.13 -6.85 9.14
CA TYR A 69 12.14 -6.31 8.22
C TYR A 69 12.61 -4.91 8.63
N TYR A 70 11.68 -4.10 9.17
CA TYR A 70 11.96 -2.75 9.68
C TYR A 70 12.00 -2.69 11.21
N ALA A 71 12.45 -3.75 11.91
CA ALA A 71 12.53 -3.78 13.37
C ALA A 71 13.34 -2.61 13.98
N TRP A 72 14.30 -2.06 13.24
CA TRP A 72 15.08 -0.89 13.65
C TRP A 72 14.23 0.39 13.84
N LYS A 73 13.00 0.43 13.32
CA LYS A 73 12.04 1.54 13.50
C LYS A 73 11.18 1.41 14.77
N LEU A 74 11.19 0.27 15.44
CA LEU A 74 10.39 0.05 16.66
C LEU A 74 10.57 1.12 17.72
N PRO A 75 11.79 1.65 18.01
CA PRO A 75 11.95 2.74 18.96
C PRO A 75 11.09 3.97 18.63
N ARG A 76 10.97 4.35 17.34
CA ARG A 76 10.10 5.44 16.89
C ARG A 76 8.63 5.12 17.14
N TYR A 77 8.18 3.91 16.86
CA TYR A 77 6.81 3.48 17.14
C TYR A 77 6.47 3.59 18.62
N TYR A 78 7.36 3.14 19.51
CA TYR A 78 7.17 3.24 20.95
C TYR A 78 7.12 4.69 21.44
N GLU A 79 7.95 5.56 20.90
CA GLU A 79 7.93 6.99 21.21
C GLU A 79 6.62 7.65 20.76
N GLU A 80 6.19 7.39 19.53
CA GLU A 80 4.94 7.89 18.97
C GLU A 80 3.71 7.41 19.74
N LEU A 81 3.71 6.17 20.22
CA LEU A 81 2.66 5.62 21.10
C LEU A 81 2.67 6.31 22.46
N LYS A 82 3.87 6.51 23.04
CA LYS A 82 4.03 7.15 24.36
C LYS A 82 3.57 8.61 24.35
N ASN A 83 3.86 9.36 23.30
CA ASN A 83 3.47 10.77 23.19
C ASN A 83 2.06 10.97 22.59
N GLY A 84 1.35 9.87 22.23
CA GLY A 84 -0.03 9.88 21.74
C GLY A 84 -0.19 10.31 20.28
N THR A 85 0.90 10.46 19.53
CA THR A 85 0.85 10.78 18.09
C THR A 85 0.47 9.57 17.24
N ARG A 86 0.70 8.36 17.74
CA ARG A 86 0.25 7.09 17.16
C ARG A 86 -0.78 6.43 18.09
N GLN A 87 -1.71 5.70 17.52
CA GLN A 87 -2.74 4.97 18.25
C GLN A 87 -2.66 3.48 17.94
N THR A 88 -3.04 2.67 18.92
CA THR A 88 -3.18 1.22 18.76
C THR A 88 -4.64 0.86 18.48
N MET A 89 -4.88 -0.11 17.62
CA MET A 89 -6.20 -0.62 17.27
C MET A 89 -6.16 -2.15 17.21
N THR A 90 -7.26 -2.82 17.55
CA THR A 90 -7.40 -4.24 17.26
C THR A 90 -7.65 -4.46 15.77
N ILE A 91 -7.18 -5.57 15.20
CA ILE A 91 -7.41 -5.87 13.77
C ILE A 91 -8.92 -5.86 13.43
N LYS A 92 -9.77 -6.35 14.32
CA LYS A 92 -11.22 -6.28 14.16
C LYS A 92 -11.77 -4.86 14.21
N GLY A 93 -11.19 -4.01 15.07
CA GLY A 93 -11.52 -2.59 15.16
C GLY A 93 -11.17 -1.87 13.87
N ALA A 94 -9.94 -2.08 13.36
CA ALA A 94 -9.48 -1.53 12.09
C ALA A 94 -10.39 -1.96 10.93
N LYS A 95 -10.68 -3.26 10.81
CA LYS A 95 -11.62 -3.80 9.82
C LYS A 95 -12.99 -3.10 9.86
N LYS A 96 -13.61 -3.00 11.04
CA LYS A 96 -14.92 -2.34 11.21
C LYS A 96 -14.88 -0.86 10.85
N TYR A 97 -13.82 -0.17 11.25
CA TYR A 97 -13.66 1.26 10.97
C TYR A 97 -13.49 1.50 9.46
N ILE A 98 -12.60 0.74 8.80
CA ILE A 98 -12.36 0.85 7.36
C ILE A 98 -13.63 0.50 6.58
N ALA A 99 -14.34 -0.57 6.94
CA ALA A 99 -15.62 -0.92 6.32
C ALA A 99 -16.66 0.22 6.45
N LYS A 100 -16.71 0.87 7.62
CA LYS A 100 -17.62 2.03 7.84
C LYS A 100 -17.22 3.25 7.01
N VAL A 101 -15.92 3.50 6.85
CA VAL A 101 -15.41 4.56 5.98
C VAL A 101 -15.76 4.26 4.52
N MET A 102 -15.56 3.02 4.05
CA MET A 102 -15.93 2.59 2.69
C MET A 102 -17.43 2.80 2.42
N GLU A 103 -18.29 2.38 3.35
CA GLU A 103 -19.74 2.61 3.28
C GLU A 103 -20.06 4.10 3.21
N THR A 104 -19.44 4.90 4.09
CA THR A 104 -19.71 6.34 4.21
C THR A 104 -19.36 7.10 2.92
N TYR A 105 -18.27 6.73 2.25
CA TYR A 105 -17.81 7.36 1.01
C TYR A 105 -18.25 6.62 -0.26
N ASN A 106 -19.06 5.56 -0.12
CA ASN A 106 -19.51 4.69 -1.21
C ASN A 106 -18.32 4.14 -2.01
N ILE A 107 -17.31 3.60 -1.30
CA ILE A 107 -16.08 3.06 -1.90
C ILE A 107 -16.25 1.56 -2.12
N THR A 108 -15.99 1.12 -3.35
CA THR A 108 -15.96 -0.30 -3.75
C THR A 108 -14.56 -0.75 -4.18
N GLU A 109 -13.64 0.19 -4.40
CA GLU A 109 -12.30 -0.06 -4.91
C GLU A 109 -11.24 0.31 -3.86
N VAL A 110 -10.35 -0.62 -3.56
CA VAL A 110 -9.20 -0.45 -2.68
C VAL A 110 -7.93 -0.57 -3.50
N TYR A 111 -7.01 0.35 -3.30
CA TYR A 111 -5.74 0.45 -4.01
C TYR A 111 -4.57 0.30 -3.06
N ALA A 112 -3.50 -0.36 -3.48
CA ALA A 112 -2.21 -0.44 -2.81
C ALA A 112 -1.08 -0.63 -3.83
N TYR A 113 0.14 -0.33 -3.46
CA TYR A 113 1.32 -0.61 -4.28
C TYR A 113 1.79 -2.05 -4.02
N ASN A 114 1.64 -2.95 -5.00
CA ASN A 114 1.71 -4.40 -4.83
C ASN A 114 0.54 -4.97 -4.00
N ALA A 115 -0.67 -4.55 -4.32
CA ALA A 115 -1.92 -4.78 -3.59
C ALA A 115 -2.24 -6.26 -3.27
N LYS A 116 -1.63 -7.20 -3.99
CA LYS A 116 -1.71 -8.63 -3.66
C LYS A 116 -1.13 -8.90 -2.27
N PHE A 117 0.01 -8.29 -1.95
CA PHE A 117 0.70 -8.46 -0.67
C PHE A 117 -0.17 -7.92 0.47
N ASP A 118 -0.64 -6.68 0.38
CA ASP A 118 -1.45 -6.05 1.42
C ASP A 118 -2.73 -6.82 1.70
N LYS A 119 -3.44 -7.18 0.64
CA LYS A 119 -4.66 -8.00 0.76
C LYS A 119 -4.37 -9.33 1.47
N GLN A 120 -3.32 -10.02 1.07
CA GLN A 120 -3.00 -11.36 1.57
C GLN A 120 -2.58 -11.31 3.04
N THR A 121 -1.74 -10.36 3.42
CA THR A 121 -1.27 -10.20 4.80
C THR A 121 -2.38 -9.72 5.75
N LEU A 122 -3.28 -8.84 5.30
CA LEU A 122 -4.48 -8.45 6.05
C LEU A 122 -5.42 -9.65 6.28
N ASP A 123 -5.68 -10.46 5.24
CA ASP A 123 -6.50 -11.66 5.34
C ASP A 123 -5.81 -12.73 6.22
N ASN A 124 -4.49 -12.84 6.20
CA ASN A 124 -3.73 -13.73 7.08
C ASN A 124 -3.84 -13.27 8.54
N THR A 125 -3.67 -11.98 8.79
CA THR A 125 -3.74 -11.41 10.14
C THR A 125 -5.12 -11.60 10.76
N ILE A 126 -6.19 -11.33 10.01
CA ILE A 126 -7.56 -11.54 10.54
C ILE A 126 -7.82 -13.02 10.83
N ARG A 127 -7.33 -13.94 9.99
CA ARG A 127 -7.43 -15.41 10.22
C ARG A 127 -6.64 -15.82 11.44
N PHE A 128 -5.41 -15.35 11.59
CA PHE A 128 -4.54 -15.65 12.72
C PHE A 128 -5.22 -15.23 14.04
N VAL A 129 -5.59 -13.96 14.16
CA VAL A 129 -6.18 -13.40 15.38
C VAL A 129 -7.54 -14.03 15.72
N THR A 130 -8.36 -14.35 14.72
CA THR A 130 -9.70 -14.92 14.93
C THR A 130 -9.73 -16.43 14.94
N LYS A 131 -8.58 -17.10 14.82
CA LYS A 131 -8.49 -18.56 14.65
C LYS A 131 -9.37 -19.06 13.50
N SER A 132 -9.28 -18.35 12.37
CA SER A 132 -10.03 -18.59 11.12
C SER A 132 -11.56 -18.47 11.20
N LYS A 133 -12.11 -17.84 12.26
CA LYS A 133 -13.55 -17.52 12.33
C LYS A 133 -13.93 -16.44 11.32
N GLU A 134 -13.01 -15.52 11.03
CA GLU A 134 -13.12 -14.52 9.95
C GLU A 134 -11.99 -14.77 8.94
N ARG A 135 -12.31 -14.71 7.64
CA ARG A 135 -11.36 -15.08 6.57
C ARG A 135 -10.85 -13.88 5.78
N TYR A 136 -11.65 -12.83 5.67
CA TYR A 136 -11.36 -11.68 4.81
C TYR A 136 -11.41 -10.39 5.61
N PHE A 137 -10.47 -9.51 5.32
CA PHE A 137 -10.41 -8.20 5.96
C PHE A 137 -11.42 -7.23 5.34
N PHE A 138 -11.46 -7.14 4.03
CA PHE A 138 -12.38 -6.24 3.33
C PHE A 138 -13.80 -6.81 3.22
N PRO A 139 -14.82 -5.94 3.08
CA PRO A 139 -16.19 -6.36 2.77
C PRO A 139 -16.26 -7.18 1.49
N TYR A 140 -17.25 -8.07 1.41
CA TYR A 140 -17.50 -8.82 0.18
C TYR A 140 -17.81 -7.88 -1.01
N GLY A 141 -17.29 -8.22 -2.17
CA GLY A 141 -17.43 -7.42 -3.39
C GLY A 141 -16.46 -6.24 -3.49
N THR A 142 -15.52 -6.08 -2.54
CA THR A 142 -14.46 -5.08 -2.69
C THR A 142 -13.51 -5.49 -3.81
N GLU A 143 -13.28 -4.59 -4.76
CA GLU A 143 -12.29 -4.74 -5.82
C GLU A 143 -10.91 -4.27 -5.33
N ILE A 144 -9.93 -5.16 -5.40
CA ILE A 144 -8.54 -4.83 -5.05
C ILE A 144 -7.80 -4.48 -6.34
N LYS A 145 -7.17 -3.32 -6.37
CA LYS A 145 -6.50 -2.76 -7.56
C LYS A 145 -5.06 -2.39 -7.24
N ASP A 146 -4.17 -2.69 -8.16
CA ASP A 146 -2.73 -2.58 -7.99
C ASP A 146 -2.17 -1.30 -8.63
N ILE A 147 -1.67 -0.39 -7.77
CA ILE A 147 -1.05 0.88 -8.21
C ILE A 147 0.25 0.61 -8.96
N TRP A 148 1.03 -0.41 -8.55
CA TRP A 148 2.27 -0.76 -9.23
C TRP A 148 2.04 -1.14 -10.69
N ASN A 149 1.05 -2.00 -10.96
CA ASN A 149 0.70 -2.37 -12.34
C ASN A 149 0.24 -1.15 -13.15
N MET A 150 -0.58 -0.27 -12.54
CA MET A 150 -1.00 0.98 -13.18
C MET A 150 0.21 1.88 -13.51
N ALA A 151 1.10 2.09 -12.56
CA ALA A 151 2.30 2.90 -12.75
C ALA A 151 3.22 2.32 -13.84
N CYS A 152 3.42 0.99 -13.85
CA CYS A 152 4.18 0.32 -14.89
C CYS A 152 3.58 0.53 -16.28
N CYS A 153 2.24 0.58 -16.41
CA CYS A 153 1.59 0.81 -17.69
C CYS A 153 1.76 2.24 -18.21
N VAL A 154 1.68 3.25 -17.36
CA VAL A 154 1.50 4.64 -17.85
C VAL A 154 2.56 5.64 -17.39
N LEU A 155 3.31 5.35 -16.33
CA LEU A 155 4.41 6.21 -15.82
C LEU A 155 5.77 5.64 -16.19
N CYS A 156 6.04 4.38 -15.83
CA CYS A 156 7.35 3.75 -16.04
C CYS A 156 7.65 3.44 -17.51
N THR A 157 6.66 3.51 -18.40
CA THR A 157 6.83 3.41 -19.86
C THR A 157 7.04 4.76 -20.56
N GLN A 158 7.05 5.86 -19.84
CA GLN A 158 7.32 7.18 -20.42
C GLN A 158 8.79 7.28 -20.85
N LYS A 159 9.03 7.93 -22.00
CA LYS A 159 10.40 8.10 -22.52
C LYS A 159 11.37 8.75 -21.52
N THR A 160 10.89 9.70 -20.73
CA THR A 160 11.66 10.39 -19.69
C THR A 160 12.06 9.48 -18.55
N PHE A 161 11.16 8.57 -18.11
CA PHE A 161 11.47 7.55 -17.11
C PHE A 161 12.50 6.54 -17.66
N LEU A 162 12.26 6.03 -18.88
CA LEU A 162 13.13 5.03 -19.52
C LEU A 162 14.55 5.57 -19.79
N LYS A 163 14.68 6.84 -20.16
CA LYS A 163 15.99 7.49 -20.38
C LYS A 163 16.85 7.55 -19.14
N GLN A 164 16.30 7.53 -17.93
CA GLN A 164 17.08 7.49 -16.70
C GLN A 164 17.81 6.15 -16.51
N ASN A 165 17.32 5.09 -17.16
CA ASN A 165 17.95 3.76 -17.28
C ASN A 165 18.40 3.14 -15.94
N ILE A 166 17.65 3.43 -14.85
CA ILE A 166 17.95 2.89 -13.51
C ILE A 166 17.38 1.48 -13.42
N ARG A 167 18.28 0.51 -13.20
CA ARG A 167 17.96 -0.92 -13.23
C ARG A 167 18.55 -1.66 -12.03
N ASN A 168 17.94 -2.78 -11.72
CA ASN A 168 18.48 -3.73 -10.76
C ASN A 168 19.52 -4.67 -11.44
N ASP A 169 20.18 -5.51 -10.64
CA ASP A 169 21.23 -6.46 -11.10
C ASP A 169 20.75 -7.45 -12.17
N LYS A 170 19.42 -7.68 -12.26
CA LYS A 170 18.79 -8.53 -13.28
C LYS A 170 18.44 -7.77 -14.56
N GLY A 171 18.82 -6.51 -14.67
CA GLY A 171 18.58 -5.65 -15.83
C GLY A 171 17.12 -5.16 -15.98
N ASN A 172 16.27 -5.35 -14.97
CA ASN A 172 14.92 -4.80 -14.95
C ASN A 172 14.92 -3.38 -14.40
N PHE A 173 14.05 -2.52 -14.94
CA PHE A 173 13.85 -1.20 -14.38
C PHE A 173 13.36 -1.29 -12.93
N ILE A 174 13.92 -0.45 -12.05
CA ILE A 174 13.42 -0.29 -10.68
C ILE A 174 12.12 0.50 -10.76
N THR A 175 11.05 -0.09 -10.26
CA THR A 175 9.67 0.44 -10.35
C THR A 175 8.93 0.35 -9.01
N ASN A 176 9.67 0.31 -7.87
CA ASN A 176 9.07 0.42 -6.53
C ASN A 176 8.44 1.81 -6.33
N ALA A 177 7.62 1.97 -5.29
CA ALA A 177 6.88 3.20 -5.02
C ALA A 177 7.82 4.40 -4.85
N GLU A 178 8.89 4.24 -4.06
CA GLU A 178 9.94 5.23 -3.85
C GLU A 178 10.50 5.78 -5.17
N ARG A 179 10.92 4.89 -6.08
CA ARG A 179 11.47 5.27 -7.38
C ARG A 179 10.46 5.99 -8.27
N VAL A 180 9.22 5.51 -8.30
CA VAL A 180 8.17 6.12 -9.10
C VAL A 180 7.74 7.46 -8.52
N PHE A 181 7.67 7.57 -7.21
CA PHE A 181 7.37 8.84 -6.54
C PHE A 181 8.49 9.87 -6.76
N GLY A 182 9.76 9.47 -6.59
CA GLY A 182 10.91 10.32 -6.90
C GLY A 182 10.87 10.86 -8.33
N TYR A 183 10.49 10.00 -9.30
CA TYR A 183 10.32 10.42 -10.69
C TYR A 183 9.20 11.46 -10.89
N ILE A 184 8.00 11.24 -10.33
CA ILE A 184 6.85 12.15 -10.54
C ILE A 184 6.97 13.46 -9.76
N SER A 185 7.71 13.47 -8.64
CA SER A 185 8.00 14.65 -7.82
C SER A 185 9.26 15.39 -8.24
N CYS A 186 10.03 14.86 -9.21
CA CYS A 186 11.34 15.38 -9.61
C CYS A 186 12.38 15.40 -8.47
N GLN A 187 12.32 14.41 -7.57
CA GLN A 187 13.22 14.22 -6.43
C GLN A 187 13.99 12.90 -6.62
N SER A 188 15.18 12.95 -7.22
CA SER A 188 15.99 11.76 -7.54
C SER A 188 16.41 10.95 -6.32
N ASP A 189 16.59 11.64 -5.19
CA ASP A 189 17.14 11.09 -3.94
C ASP A 189 16.06 10.89 -2.89
N PHE A 190 14.80 10.73 -3.34
CA PHE A 190 13.69 10.48 -2.44
C PHE A 190 13.83 9.08 -1.82
N GLU A 191 13.71 9.00 -0.51
CA GLU A 191 13.66 7.77 0.28
C GLU A 191 12.34 7.70 1.04
N GLU A 192 11.72 6.52 1.05
CA GLU A 192 10.50 6.27 1.81
C GLU A 192 10.81 6.07 3.30
N ASP A 193 9.96 6.62 4.15
CA ASP A 193 10.04 6.40 5.60
C ASP A 193 9.57 4.98 6.01
N HIS A 194 8.93 4.25 5.11
CA HIS A 194 8.27 2.95 5.37
C HIS A 194 7.43 2.99 6.66
N ILE A 195 6.50 3.90 6.70
CA ILE A 195 5.51 4.07 7.77
C ILE A 195 4.15 4.19 7.08
N GLY A 196 3.28 3.24 7.33
CA GLY A 196 2.07 3.01 6.56
C GLY A 196 1.25 4.25 6.16
N LEU A 197 1.15 5.29 7.03
CA LEU A 197 0.42 6.50 6.63
C LEU A 197 1.18 7.37 5.63
N GLN A 198 2.51 7.42 5.70
CA GLN A 198 3.30 8.23 4.77
C GLN A 198 3.34 7.54 3.42
N ASP A 199 3.49 6.22 3.41
CA ASP A 199 3.52 5.41 2.20
C ASP A 199 2.17 5.46 1.48
N VAL A 200 1.06 5.41 2.20
CA VAL A 200 -0.30 5.68 1.66
C VAL A 200 -0.39 7.03 0.93
N ARG A 201 0.23 8.08 1.47
CA ARG A 201 0.22 9.42 0.84
C ARG A 201 1.05 9.47 -0.44
N ILE A 202 2.17 8.77 -0.46
CA ILE A 202 3.04 8.60 -1.63
C ILE A 202 2.30 7.82 -2.71
N GLU A 203 1.73 6.70 -2.36
CA GLU A 203 0.95 5.85 -3.26
C GLU A 203 -0.28 6.57 -3.84
N ALA A 204 -0.99 7.35 -3.02
CA ALA A 204 -2.12 8.14 -3.48
C ALA A 204 -1.72 9.20 -4.52
N GLN A 205 -0.53 9.79 -4.39
CA GLN A 205 -0.01 10.73 -5.39
C GLN A 205 0.39 10.01 -6.69
N ILE A 206 1.01 8.83 -6.59
CA ILE A 206 1.28 7.98 -7.76
C ILE A 206 -0.03 7.61 -8.45
N LEU A 207 -1.04 7.17 -7.70
CA LEU A 207 -2.37 6.81 -8.23
C LEU A 207 -3.03 7.98 -8.94
N ALA A 208 -3.02 9.17 -8.33
CA ALA A 208 -3.55 10.39 -8.93
C ALA A 208 -2.85 10.73 -10.26
N LYS A 209 -1.51 10.56 -10.30
CA LYS A 209 -0.73 10.77 -11.51
C LYS A 209 -1.04 9.74 -12.59
N CYS A 210 -1.31 8.48 -12.21
CA CYS A 210 -1.78 7.45 -13.12
C CYS A 210 -3.15 7.83 -13.73
N PHE A 211 -4.11 8.23 -12.91
CA PHE A 211 -5.42 8.67 -13.40
C PHE A 211 -5.34 9.88 -14.36
N ALA A 212 -4.43 10.81 -14.10
CA ALA A 212 -4.21 11.98 -14.94
C ALA A 212 -3.66 11.64 -16.36
N GLN A 213 -3.17 10.41 -16.58
CA GLN A 213 -2.72 9.99 -17.91
C GLN A 213 -3.89 9.71 -18.88
N HIS A 214 -5.11 9.50 -18.39
CA HIS A 214 -6.30 9.18 -19.20
C HIS A 214 -6.09 8.00 -20.16
N LYS A 215 -5.27 7.02 -19.80
CA LYS A 215 -4.93 5.84 -20.60
C LYS A 215 -5.51 4.59 -19.96
N HIS A 216 -5.67 3.54 -20.77
CA HIS A 216 -5.96 2.22 -20.23
C HIS A 216 -4.81 1.73 -19.37
N MET A 217 -5.13 1.18 -18.20
CA MET A 217 -4.17 0.65 -17.21
C MET A 217 -4.63 -0.71 -16.72
N GLU A 218 -3.68 -1.63 -16.61
CA GLU A 218 -3.92 -2.87 -15.89
C GLU A 218 -3.98 -2.59 -14.38
N THR A 219 -5.01 -3.11 -13.73
CA THR A 219 -5.25 -2.90 -12.30
C THR A 219 -5.28 -4.21 -11.52
N ASN A 220 -5.21 -5.37 -12.20
CA ASN A 220 -5.29 -6.67 -11.55
C ASN A 220 -4.00 -6.97 -10.75
N PRO A 221 -4.08 -7.20 -9.43
CA PRO A 221 -2.91 -7.44 -8.58
C PRO A 221 -2.21 -8.79 -8.85
N TYR A 222 -2.78 -9.63 -9.68
CA TYR A 222 -2.18 -10.93 -10.07
C TYR A 222 -1.43 -10.87 -11.41
N HIS A 223 -1.41 -9.71 -12.09
CA HIS A 223 -0.62 -9.51 -13.29
C HIS A 223 0.76 -8.94 -12.95
N ALA A 224 1.75 -9.20 -13.83
CA ALA A 224 3.14 -8.84 -13.61
C ALA A 224 3.62 -7.82 -14.65
N ASN A 225 3.16 -6.58 -14.56
CA ASN A 225 3.48 -5.53 -15.53
C ASN A 225 4.85 -4.84 -15.31
N TRP A 226 5.57 -5.19 -14.25
CA TRP A 226 6.91 -4.66 -13.98
C TRP A 226 7.94 -4.93 -15.11
N ARG A 227 7.63 -5.84 -16.05
CA ARG A 227 8.45 -6.12 -17.24
C ARG A 227 8.19 -5.16 -18.40
N LEU A 228 7.07 -4.45 -18.41
CA LEU A 228 6.70 -3.53 -19.50
C LEU A 228 7.73 -2.43 -19.76
N PRO A 229 8.30 -1.76 -18.75
CA PRO A 229 9.32 -0.73 -18.97
C PRO A 229 10.53 -1.24 -19.74
N ARG A 230 11.00 -2.43 -19.44
CA ARG A 230 12.12 -3.06 -20.18
C ARG A 230 11.76 -3.31 -21.65
N LYS A 231 10.60 -3.92 -21.90
CA LYS A 231 10.13 -4.16 -23.26
C LYS A 231 10.02 -2.84 -24.06
N LYS A 232 9.43 -1.80 -23.44
CA LYS A 232 9.31 -0.48 -24.07
C LYS A 232 10.66 0.20 -24.33
N TYR A 233 11.62 0.01 -23.44
CA TYR A 233 12.97 0.53 -23.66
C TYR A 233 13.64 -0.17 -24.85
N GLU A 234 13.56 -1.50 -24.93
CA GLU A 234 14.11 -2.28 -26.05
C GLU A 234 13.49 -1.84 -27.40
N GLU A 235 12.17 -1.62 -27.46
CA GLU A 235 11.48 -1.06 -28.64
C GLU A 235 11.93 0.37 -28.99
N MET A 236 12.38 1.15 -28.00
CA MET A 236 12.80 2.55 -28.20
C MET A 236 14.22 2.68 -28.74
N VAL A 237 15.10 1.70 -28.45
CA VAL A 237 16.51 1.72 -28.80
C VAL A 237 16.86 0.82 -29.99
N ALA A 238 15.92 -0.02 -30.43
CA ALA A 238 16.01 -0.80 -31.67
C ALA A 238 15.76 0.09 -32.89
#